data_ec9155f5bd3ae56ca92f498850cfd02d
#
_entry.id   ec9155f5bd3ae56ca92f498850cfd02d
#
_cell.length_a   1.000
_cell.length_b   1.000
_cell.length_c   1.000
_cell.angle_alpha   90.00
_cell.angle_beta   90.00
_cell.angle_gamma   90.00
#
_symmetry.space_group_name_H-M   'P 1'
#
loop_
_entity.id
_entity.type
_entity.pdbx_description
1 polymer ?
#
loop_
_entity_poly.entity_id
_entity_poly.type
_entity_poly.pdbx_seq_one_letter_code
_entity_poly.pdbx_strand_id
1 'polypeptide(L)'
;MKRISLIIAAVTLLCLQSCGQKVKNSVLSEQESSLTDVRVDKDVVPLQRYAYKAWYSPSMRIPLAVAWYLTGNHVSGSYKRRGVAFHPDENIDNPVTTFDYMQSGYSRGHMCPSGDNKWNQRAQEESFLMTNICPQNSKLNGGDWNDLEMLCRTWAKRYDRVYIVCGPILRGNSHKTIGRQRNRRVTVPEAFYKVVLRTGKNAAAIGFIYENNGSSQPMKAAVRSVDEIERQTGFDFFHALPDDVENRIEGKANLSEW
;
A
#
# COMPACT_ATOMS: atom_id res chain seq x y z
N MET A 1 -78.83 -7.39 33.38
CA MET A 1 -77.63 -8.13 32.95
C MET A 1 -77.20 -7.55 31.62
N LYS A 2 -76.20 -6.66 31.65
CA LYS A 2 -75.73 -5.93 30.42
C LYS A 2 -74.43 -6.64 29.94
N ARG A 3 -74.46 -7.13 28.73
CA ARG A 3 -73.29 -7.68 28.08
C ARG A 3 -72.44 -6.53 27.51
N ILE A 4 -71.20 -6.46 27.88
CA ILE A 4 -70.21 -5.52 27.38
C ILE A 4 -69.48 -6.25 26.22
N SER A 5 -69.63 -5.75 25.01
CA SER A 5 -68.87 -6.23 23.82
C SER A 5 -67.55 -5.53 23.77
N LEU A 6 -66.48 -6.34 23.81
CA LEU A 6 -65.10 -5.86 23.64
C LEU A 6 -64.83 -5.75 22.14
N ILE A 7 -64.56 -4.55 21.66
CA ILE A 7 -64.11 -4.31 20.28
C ILE A 7 -62.59 -4.32 20.35
N ILE A 8 -61.96 -5.33 19.70
CA ILE A 8 -60.50 -5.43 19.51
C ILE A 8 -60.20 -4.65 18.22
N ALA A 9 -59.58 -3.50 18.36
CA ALA A 9 -59.02 -2.74 17.24
C ALA A 9 -57.66 -3.34 16.86
N ALA A 10 -57.60 -3.98 15.71
CA ALA A 10 -56.34 -4.42 15.11
C ALA A 10 -55.62 -3.20 14.52
N VAL A 11 -54.55 -2.80 15.15
CA VAL A 11 -53.61 -1.79 14.62
C VAL A 11 -52.69 -2.49 13.65
N THR A 12 -52.94 -2.34 12.35
CA THR A 12 -52.00 -2.75 11.28
C THR A 12 -50.82 -1.80 11.26
N LEU A 13 -49.68 -2.26 11.78
CA LEU A 13 -48.43 -1.54 11.72
C LEU A 13 -47.84 -1.71 10.29
N LEU A 14 -48.04 -0.71 9.42
CA LEU A 14 -47.32 -0.62 8.14
C LEU A 14 -45.85 -0.34 8.44
N CYS A 15 -45.02 -1.37 8.37
CA CYS A 15 -43.59 -1.23 8.26
C CYS A 15 -43.23 -0.61 6.91
N LEU A 16 -43.04 0.71 6.86
CA LEU A 16 -42.33 1.37 5.77
C LEU A 16 -40.88 0.83 5.76
N GLN A 17 -40.59 -0.14 4.90
CA GLN A 17 -39.23 -0.51 4.57
C GLN A 17 -38.59 0.64 3.81
N SER A 18 -37.95 1.54 4.55
CA SER A 18 -36.98 2.49 4.03
C SER A 18 -35.82 1.68 3.47
N CYS A 19 -35.75 1.61 2.14
CA CYS A 19 -34.59 1.08 1.42
C CYS A 19 -33.44 2.07 1.55
N GLY A 20 -32.88 2.18 2.77
CA GLY A 20 -31.60 2.83 3.02
C GLY A 20 -30.51 1.92 2.52
N GLN A 21 -29.92 2.23 1.37
CA GLN A 21 -28.61 1.69 1.00
C GLN A 21 -27.63 2.03 2.13
N LYS A 22 -27.43 1.08 3.04
CA LYS A 22 -26.30 1.12 3.97
C LYS A 22 -25.04 1.09 3.09
N VAL A 23 -24.40 2.24 2.97
CA VAL A 23 -22.99 2.32 2.60
C VAL A 23 -22.27 1.44 3.62
N LYS A 24 -21.98 0.20 3.25
CA LYS A 24 -21.10 -0.66 4.03
C LYS A 24 -19.71 -0.04 3.95
N ASN A 25 -19.36 0.81 4.91
CA ASN A 25 -17.98 0.94 5.34
C ASN A 25 -17.64 -0.43 5.95
N SER A 26 -17.19 -1.35 5.11
CA SER A 26 -16.72 -2.64 5.57
C SER A 26 -15.43 -2.39 6.33
N VAL A 27 -15.56 -2.30 7.66
CA VAL A 27 -14.41 -2.49 8.55
C VAL A 27 -13.82 -3.84 8.13
N LEU A 28 -12.51 -3.85 7.81
CA LEU A 28 -11.82 -5.09 7.51
C LEU A 28 -12.00 -6.05 8.69
N SER A 29 -12.21 -7.33 8.42
CA SER A 29 -12.07 -8.35 9.44
C SER A 29 -10.63 -8.34 9.96
N GLU A 30 -10.40 -8.83 11.16
CA GLU A 30 -9.06 -8.93 11.75
C GLU A 30 -8.10 -9.70 10.82
N GLN A 31 -8.57 -10.79 10.23
CA GLN A 31 -7.81 -11.58 9.26
C GLN A 31 -7.48 -10.77 7.99
N GLU A 32 -8.41 -9.99 7.45
CA GLU A 32 -8.14 -9.14 6.28
C GLU A 32 -7.18 -7.99 6.60
N SER A 33 -7.23 -7.45 7.83
CA SER A 33 -6.28 -6.44 8.29
C SER A 33 -4.86 -7.00 8.40
N SER A 34 -4.71 -8.27 8.79
CA SER A 34 -3.41 -8.93 8.92
C SER A 34 -2.74 -9.26 7.57
N LEU A 35 -3.51 -9.27 6.45
CA LEU A 35 -2.92 -9.38 5.10
C LEU A 35 -2.07 -8.16 4.68
N THR A 36 -2.10 -7.08 5.43
CA THR A 36 -1.19 -5.94 5.27
C THR A 36 -0.08 -5.93 6.32
N ASP A 37 0.07 -6.97 7.12
CA ASP A 37 1.22 -7.13 8.00
C ASP A 37 2.37 -7.79 7.25
N VAL A 38 3.59 -7.38 7.56
CA VAL A 38 4.82 -7.91 6.96
C VAL A 38 5.75 -8.31 8.10
N ARG A 39 6.27 -9.52 8.05
CA ARG A 39 7.34 -9.93 8.95
C ARG A 39 8.66 -9.41 8.42
N VAL A 40 9.27 -8.52 9.17
CA VAL A 40 10.55 -7.88 8.83
C VAL A 40 11.54 -8.18 9.94
N ASP A 41 12.49 -9.06 9.66
CA ASP A 41 13.59 -9.36 10.60
C ASP A 41 14.75 -8.36 10.40
N LYS A 42 14.48 -7.10 10.69
CA LYS A 42 15.44 -5.99 10.62
C LYS A 42 15.09 -4.94 11.66
N ASP A 43 16.08 -4.10 11.99
CA ASP A 43 15.86 -2.96 12.89
C ASP A 43 14.99 -1.89 12.18
N VAL A 44 13.70 -1.92 12.48
CA VAL A 44 12.69 -1.02 11.92
C VAL A 44 11.73 -0.50 12.99
N VAL A 45 11.22 0.68 12.76
CA VAL A 45 10.11 1.26 13.52
C VAL A 45 8.81 0.98 12.75
N PRO A 46 7.88 0.19 13.30
CA PRO A 46 6.57 0.00 12.69
C PRO A 46 5.72 1.27 12.88
N LEU A 47 5.17 1.78 11.78
CA LEU A 47 4.37 2.99 11.74
C LEU A 47 2.98 2.67 11.21
N GLN A 48 1.96 2.84 12.05
CA GLN A 48 0.57 2.77 11.63
C GLN A 48 0.12 4.15 11.16
N ARG A 49 -0.34 4.24 9.90
CA ARG A 49 -0.93 5.43 9.33
C ARG A 49 -2.42 5.19 9.02
N TYR A 50 -3.14 6.24 8.66
CA TYR A 50 -4.57 6.13 8.43
C TYR A 50 -4.93 5.15 7.31
N ALA A 51 -4.14 5.13 6.23
CA ALA A 51 -4.38 4.33 5.04
C ALA A 51 -3.33 3.26 4.75
N TYR A 52 -2.23 3.20 5.49
CA TYR A 52 -1.13 2.25 5.25
C TYR A 52 -0.36 1.95 6.54
N LYS A 53 0.41 0.87 6.49
CA LYS A 53 1.43 0.51 7.49
C LYS A 53 2.80 0.68 6.85
N ALA A 54 3.81 1.11 7.61
CA ALA A 54 5.19 1.22 7.13
C ALA A 54 6.17 0.65 8.16
N TRP A 55 7.20 -0.02 7.68
CA TRP A 55 8.36 -0.48 8.45
C TRP A 55 9.54 0.38 8.09
N TYR A 56 9.76 1.41 8.88
CA TYR A 56 10.77 2.44 8.62
C TYR A 56 12.11 2.08 9.27
N SER A 57 13.20 2.15 8.51
CA SER A 57 14.57 2.00 9.04
C SER A 57 15.17 3.35 9.41
N PRO A 58 15.37 3.65 10.71
CA PRO A 58 16.02 4.89 11.15
C PRO A 58 17.46 5.01 10.67
N SER A 59 18.20 3.91 10.61
CA SER A 59 19.60 3.88 10.17
C SER A 59 19.76 4.19 8.68
N MET A 60 18.85 3.68 7.84
CA MET A 60 18.82 3.90 6.39
C MET A 60 18.01 5.12 5.99
N ARG A 61 17.12 5.60 6.87
CA ARG A 61 16.24 6.75 6.72
C ARG A 61 15.27 6.60 5.53
N ILE A 62 14.78 5.36 5.30
CA ILE A 62 13.78 5.00 4.29
C ILE A 62 12.84 3.93 4.86
N PRO A 63 11.60 3.81 4.36
CA PRO A 63 10.77 2.64 4.63
C PRO A 63 11.34 1.42 3.92
N LEU A 64 11.40 0.27 4.59
CA LEU A 64 11.79 -1.02 3.98
C LEU A 64 10.61 -1.78 3.42
N ALA A 65 9.42 -1.56 3.98
CA ALA A 65 8.15 -2.06 3.47
C ALA A 65 7.04 -1.05 3.77
N VAL A 66 6.10 -0.90 2.86
CA VAL A 66 4.85 -0.15 3.04
C VAL A 66 3.72 -0.98 2.50
N ALA A 67 2.68 -1.20 3.31
CA ALA A 67 1.57 -2.09 3.02
C ALA A 67 0.22 -1.40 3.15
N TRP A 68 -0.69 -1.64 2.20
CA TRP A 68 -2.06 -1.13 2.22
C TRP A 68 -2.99 -2.05 1.45
N TYR A 69 -4.29 -1.90 1.67
CA TYR A 69 -5.27 -2.45 0.74
C TYR A 69 -5.86 -1.35 -0.14
N LEU A 70 -6.22 -1.70 -1.36
CA LEU A 70 -6.71 -0.77 -2.36
C LEU A 70 -8.06 -1.27 -2.90
N THR A 71 -9.05 -0.37 -2.96
CA THR A 71 -10.37 -0.61 -3.54
C THR A 71 -10.68 0.41 -4.63
N GLY A 72 -11.70 0.13 -5.44
CA GLY A 72 -12.19 1.10 -6.43
C GLY A 72 -12.61 2.44 -5.81
N ASN A 73 -13.15 2.43 -4.58
CA ASN A 73 -13.54 3.64 -3.85
C ASN A 73 -12.34 4.50 -3.44
N HIS A 74 -11.21 3.87 -3.08
CA HIS A 74 -10.00 4.58 -2.68
C HIS A 74 -9.44 5.47 -3.81
N VAL A 75 -9.57 5.03 -5.05
CA VAL A 75 -9.06 5.74 -6.22
C VAL A 75 -10.05 6.70 -6.87
N SER A 76 -11.32 6.65 -6.47
CA SER A 76 -12.41 7.44 -7.06
C SER A 76 -12.74 8.71 -6.29
N GLY A 77 -12.07 8.98 -5.16
CA GLY A 77 -12.32 10.13 -4.30
C GLY A 77 -11.90 11.47 -4.91
N SER A 78 -12.35 12.55 -4.27
CA SER A 78 -12.15 13.93 -4.71
C SER A 78 -10.89 14.61 -4.16
N TYR A 79 -10.26 14.05 -3.13
CA TYR A 79 -9.07 14.63 -2.53
C TYR A 79 -7.88 14.51 -3.48
N LYS A 80 -7.27 15.65 -3.79
CA LYS A 80 -6.21 15.75 -4.80
C LYS A 80 -4.87 16.05 -4.12
N ARG A 81 -3.79 15.57 -4.75
CA ARG A 81 -2.42 15.90 -4.32
C ARG A 81 -2.07 17.39 -4.43
N ARG A 82 -2.84 18.16 -5.24
CA ARG A 82 -2.56 19.59 -5.43
C ARG A 82 -2.73 20.35 -4.11
N GLY A 83 -1.67 21.02 -3.70
CA GLY A 83 -1.64 21.77 -2.42
C GLY A 83 -1.12 20.95 -1.24
N VAL A 84 -0.90 19.65 -1.38
CA VAL A 84 -0.27 18.82 -0.34
C VAL A 84 1.24 18.82 -0.55
N ALA A 85 1.98 19.27 0.46
CA ALA A 85 3.44 19.28 0.46
C ALA A 85 4.00 18.04 1.13
N PHE A 86 5.17 17.59 0.69
CA PHE A 86 5.96 16.60 1.44
C PHE A 86 6.39 17.21 2.79
N HIS A 87 6.26 16.45 3.85
CA HIS A 87 6.58 16.92 5.18
C HIS A 87 7.26 15.84 6.03
N PRO A 88 8.08 16.22 7.02
CA PRO A 88 8.70 15.28 7.94
C PRO A 88 7.65 14.52 8.74
N ASP A 89 8.00 13.33 9.20
CA ASP A 89 7.17 12.55 10.12
C ASP A 89 7.67 12.80 11.55
N GLU A 90 6.90 13.54 12.31
CA GLU A 90 7.25 13.93 13.67
C GLU A 90 7.26 12.76 14.68
N ASN A 91 6.77 11.58 14.28
CA ASN A 91 6.90 10.36 15.10
C ASN A 91 8.27 9.68 14.97
N ILE A 92 9.18 10.27 14.21
CA ILE A 92 10.55 9.76 14.01
C ILE A 92 11.53 10.79 14.53
N ASP A 93 12.44 10.35 15.37
CA ASP A 93 13.56 11.18 15.81
C ASP A 93 14.43 11.58 14.62
N ASN A 94 14.75 12.88 14.53
CA ASN A 94 15.56 13.42 13.45
C ASN A 94 15.02 13.05 12.05
N PRO A 95 13.76 13.39 11.72
CA PRO A 95 13.06 12.91 10.53
C PRO A 95 13.74 13.40 9.24
N VAL A 96 13.53 12.65 8.17
CA VAL A 96 13.89 13.08 6.81
C VAL A 96 13.01 14.26 6.42
N THR A 97 13.61 15.21 5.72
CA THR A 97 12.94 16.41 5.22
C THR A 97 13.08 16.54 3.71
N THR A 98 12.33 17.43 3.09
CA THR A 98 12.51 17.75 1.65
C THR A 98 13.89 18.31 1.34
N PHE A 99 14.57 18.90 2.33
CA PHE A 99 15.91 19.45 2.20
C PHE A 99 16.95 18.36 1.94
N ASP A 100 16.76 17.15 2.49
CA ASP A 100 17.63 16.00 2.27
C ASP A 100 17.64 15.53 0.80
N TYR A 101 16.60 15.89 0.03
CA TYR A 101 16.45 15.57 -1.40
C TYR A 101 16.89 16.68 -2.35
N MET A 102 17.18 17.88 -1.84
CA MET A 102 17.54 19.02 -2.68
C MET A 102 18.81 18.73 -3.46
N GLN A 103 18.76 18.95 -4.80
CA GLN A 103 19.87 18.76 -5.73
C GLN A 103 20.48 17.35 -5.70
N SER A 104 19.74 16.34 -5.22
CA SER A 104 20.19 14.95 -5.15
C SER A 104 20.20 14.24 -6.50
N GLY A 105 19.43 14.72 -7.47
CA GLY A 105 19.17 14.02 -8.73
C GLY A 105 18.07 12.94 -8.63
N TYR A 106 17.47 12.75 -7.44
CA TYR A 106 16.40 11.79 -7.21
C TYR A 106 15.06 12.47 -6.93
N SER A 107 14.01 11.85 -7.40
CA SER A 107 12.63 12.16 -7.03
C SER A 107 12.30 11.64 -5.63
N ARG A 108 11.33 12.27 -4.98
CA ARG A 108 10.67 11.76 -3.78
C ARG A 108 9.62 10.74 -4.22
N GLY A 109 10.04 9.48 -4.37
CA GLY A 109 9.19 8.38 -4.81
C GLY A 109 8.31 7.89 -3.68
N HIS A 110 7.00 7.89 -3.89
CA HIS A 110 6.05 7.33 -2.94
C HIS A 110 6.11 5.81 -2.94
N MET A 111 5.98 5.21 -1.75
CA MET A 111 5.68 3.78 -1.64
C MET A 111 4.17 3.56 -1.70
N CYS A 112 3.38 4.04 -0.73
CA CYS A 112 1.93 4.13 -0.87
C CYS A 112 1.57 5.42 -1.64
N PRO A 113 1.06 5.33 -2.89
CA PRO A 113 0.95 6.49 -3.75
C PRO A 113 -0.24 7.40 -3.39
N SER A 114 -0.07 8.70 -3.60
CA SER A 114 -1.13 9.69 -3.45
C SER A 114 -2.40 9.36 -4.27
N GLY A 115 -2.21 8.72 -5.45
CA GLY A 115 -3.31 8.29 -6.31
C GLY A 115 -4.25 7.25 -5.69
N ASP A 116 -3.78 6.51 -4.68
CA ASP A 116 -4.52 5.47 -3.96
C ASP A 116 -5.25 6.03 -2.71
N ASN A 117 -5.03 7.31 -2.39
CA ASN A 117 -5.51 7.94 -1.17
C ASN A 117 -6.50 9.10 -1.42
N LYS A 118 -7.21 9.09 -2.56
CA LYS A 118 -8.15 10.15 -2.95
C LYS A 118 -9.47 10.16 -2.16
N TRP A 119 -9.73 9.15 -1.38
CA TRP A 119 -10.98 8.91 -0.68
C TRP A 119 -11.09 9.66 0.66
N ASN A 120 -9.97 10.10 1.23
CA ASN A 120 -9.94 10.75 2.53
C ASN A 120 -8.80 11.78 2.58
N GLN A 121 -9.05 12.94 3.19
CA GLN A 121 -8.07 14.01 3.30
C GLN A 121 -6.84 13.58 4.08
N ARG A 122 -7.03 12.97 5.26
CA ARG A 122 -5.93 12.52 6.12
C ARG A 122 -5.10 11.43 5.43
N ALA A 123 -5.74 10.48 4.74
CA ALA A 123 -5.04 9.48 3.94
C ALA A 123 -4.16 10.14 2.86
N GLN A 124 -4.71 11.15 2.18
CA GLN A 124 -3.98 11.93 1.17
C GLN A 124 -2.78 12.67 1.76
N GLU A 125 -2.97 13.37 2.88
CA GLU A 125 -1.91 14.13 3.56
C GLU A 125 -0.81 13.19 4.10
N GLU A 126 -1.17 12.11 4.79
CA GLU A 126 -0.20 11.15 5.34
C GLU A 126 0.60 10.43 4.24
N SER A 127 0.08 10.30 3.00
CA SER A 127 0.87 9.73 1.90
C SER A 127 2.11 10.57 1.55
N PHE A 128 2.16 11.84 1.93
CA PHE A 128 3.30 12.75 1.73
C PHE A 128 4.28 12.83 2.90
N LEU A 129 4.07 12.02 3.96
CA LEU A 129 5.07 11.84 5.02
C LEU A 129 6.37 11.28 4.45
N MET A 130 7.51 11.86 4.86
CA MET A 130 8.83 11.42 4.36
C MET A 130 9.18 9.98 4.75
N THR A 131 8.48 9.39 5.72
CA THR A 131 8.56 7.97 6.07
C THR A 131 7.89 7.02 5.06
N ASN A 132 7.14 7.56 4.09
CA ASN A 132 6.56 6.85 2.96
C ASN A 132 7.39 7.03 1.66
N ILE A 133 8.55 7.67 1.72
CA ILE A 133 9.28 8.17 0.55
C ILE A 133 10.67 7.55 0.46
N CYS A 134 11.04 7.12 -0.76
CA CYS A 134 12.40 6.69 -1.09
C CYS A 134 13.01 7.55 -2.20
N PRO A 135 14.35 7.70 -2.24
CA PRO A 135 15.05 8.29 -3.38
C PRO A 135 14.85 7.42 -4.62
N GLN A 136 14.08 7.89 -5.58
CA GLN A 136 13.72 7.15 -6.78
C GLN A 136 14.18 7.90 -8.04
N ASN A 137 14.72 7.18 -9.01
CA ASN A 137 15.05 7.76 -10.31
C ASN A 137 13.78 8.39 -10.94
N SER A 138 13.90 9.59 -11.50
CA SER A 138 12.75 10.35 -12.01
C SER A 138 12.05 9.67 -13.19
N LYS A 139 12.81 8.99 -14.06
CA LYS A 139 12.23 8.24 -15.19
C LYS A 139 11.47 7.00 -14.70
N LEU A 140 12.01 6.27 -13.72
CA LEU A 140 11.29 5.17 -13.10
C LEU A 140 10.02 5.67 -12.41
N ASN A 141 10.13 6.68 -11.55
CA ASN A 141 9.01 7.20 -10.77
C ASN A 141 7.85 7.72 -11.63
N GLY A 142 8.15 8.40 -12.73
CA GLY A 142 7.15 8.95 -13.66
C GLY A 142 6.76 8.03 -14.82
N GLY A 143 7.49 6.93 -15.04
CA GLY A 143 7.29 5.93 -16.09
C GLY A 143 6.82 4.59 -15.53
N ASP A 144 7.66 3.56 -15.64
CA ASP A 144 7.30 2.16 -15.37
C ASP A 144 6.69 1.92 -13.99
N TRP A 145 7.14 2.65 -12.95
CA TRP A 145 6.56 2.55 -11.60
C TRP A 145 5.15 3.14 -11.54
N ASN A 146 4.93 4.30 -12.17
CA ASN A 146 3.60 4.89 -12.28
C ASN A 146 2.63 4.01 -13.09
N ASP A 147 3.11 3.35 -14.15
CA ASP A 147 2.30 2.43 -14.96
C ASP A 147 1.86 1.21 -14.12
N LEU A 148 2.76 0.66 -13.29
CA LEU A 148 2.40 -0.39 -12.34
C LEU A 148 1.38 0.09 -11.29
N GLU A 149 1.50 1.32 -10.79
CA GLU A 149 0.49 1.91 -9.89
C GLU A 149 -0.88 2.04 -10.57
N MET A 150 -0.92 2.49 -11.82
CA MET A 150 -2.17 2.56 -12.60
C MET A 150 -2.78 1.18 -12.82
N LEU A 151 -1.96 0.16 -13.04
CA LEU A 151 -2.41 -1.23 -13.17
C LEU A 151 -3.00 -1.75 -11.86
N CYS A 152 -2.35 -1.52 -10.72
CA CYS A 152 -2.90 -1.87 -9.40
C CYS A 152 -4.26 -1.23 -9.14
N ARG A 153 -4.46 0.03 -9.55
CA ARG A 153 -5.77 0.72 -9.47
C ARG A 153 -6.83 0.07 -10.37
N THR A 154 -6.42 -0.41 -11.54
CA THR A 154 -7.31 -1.16 -12.43
C THR A 154 -7.73 -2.48 -11.81
N TRP A 155 -6.79 -3.20 -11.20
CA TRP A 155 -7.08 -4.45 -10.48
C TRP A 155 -7.97 -4.23 -9.27
N ALA A 156 -7.75 -3.16 -8.49
CA ALA A 156 -8.61 -2.82 -7.37
C ALA A 156 -10.07 -2.57 -7.78
N LYS A 157 -10.29 -1.99 -8.95
CA LYS A 157 -11.63 -1.81 -9.51
C LYS A 157 -12.23 -3.12 -10.04
N ARG A 158 -11.39 -3.99 -10.63
CA ARG A 158 -11.84 -5.26 -11.24
C ARG A 158 -12.16 -6.32 -10.20
N TYR A 159 -11.37 -6.39 -9.13
CA TYR A 159 -11.43 -7.45 -8.13
C TYR A 159 -12.00 -6.96 -6.78
N ASP A 160 -12.59 -5.77 -6.74
CA ASP A 160 -13.13 -5.09 -5.56
C ASP A 160 -12.05 -4.67 -4.58
N ARG A 161 -11.06 -5.52 -4.31
CA ARG A 161 -9.94 -5.25 -3.41
C ARG A 161 -8.67 -5.99 -3.83
N VAL A 162 -7.54 -5.32 -3.65
CA VAL A 162 -6.21 -5.93 -3.69
C VAL A 162 -5.40 -5.47 -2.47
N TYR A 163 -4.49 -6.32 -2.00
CA TYR A 163 -3.54 -6.02 -0.94
C TYR A 163 -2.19 -5.81 -1.58
N ILE A 164 -1.49 -4.76 -1.19
CA ILE A 164 -0.24 -4.34 -1.83
C ILE A 164 0.81 -4.13 -0.75
N VAL A 165 2.00 -4.67 -0.98
CA VAL A 165 3.20 -4.31 -0.23
C VAL A 165 4.25 -3.86 -1.23
N CYS A 166 4.96 -2.77 -0.94
CA CYS A 166 6.11 -2.36 -1.73
C CYS A 166 7.22 -1.77 -0.88
N GLY A 167 8.41 -1.74 -1.43
CA GLY A 167 9.57 -1.19 -0.76
C GLY A 167 10.82 -1.27 -1.62
N PRO A 168 11.97 -0.88 -1.04
CA PRO A 168 13.27 -0.94 -1.68
C PRO A 168 13.86 -2.35 -1.71
N ILE A 169 14.64 -2.64 -2.73
CA ILE A 169 15.63 -3.73 -2.77
C ILE A 169 16.99 -3.11 -2.49
N LEU A 170 17.67 -3.62 -1.48
CA LEU A 170 19.02 -3.22 -1.07
C LEU A 170 19.97 -4.39 -1.32
N ARG A 171 21.01 -4.16 -2.13
CA ARG A 171 21.95 -5.20 -2.53
C ARG A 171 23.34 -4.94 -1.95
N GLY A 172 23.87 -5.94 -1.25
CA GLY A 172 25.19 -5.83 -0.59
C GLY A 172 25.15 -4.94 0.68
N ASN A 173 26.33 -4.53 1.12
CA ASN A 173 26.51 -3.85 2.42
C ASN A 173 26.84 -2.35 2.29
N SER A 174 26.95 -1.84 1.06
CA SER A 174 27.29 -0.44 0.81
C SER A 174 26.33 0.16 -0.22
N HIS A 175 25.67 1.24 0.17
CA HIS A 175 24.66 1.88 -0.66
C HIS A 175 25.01 3.33 -0.94
N LYS A 176 24.64 3.81 -2.13
CA LYS A 176 24.65 5.22 -2.42
C LYS A 176 23.73 5.95 -1.44
N THR A 177 24.09 7.16 -1.08
CA THR A 177 23.27 7.99 -0.20
C THR A 177 23.12 9.40 -0.74
N ILE A 178 22.02 10.06 -0.41
CA ILE A 178 21.76 11.48 -0.67
C ILE A 178 21.69 12.28 0.63
N GLY A 179 21.56 13.59 0.52
CA GLY A 179 21.49 14.52 1.66
C GLY A 179 22.79 15.32 1.80
N ARG A 180 22.68 16.56 2.26
CA ARG A 180 23.83 17.47 2.40
C ARG A 180 24.60 17.28 3.70
N GLN A 181 23.89 16.87 4.76
CA GLN A 181 24.51 16.68 6.08
C GLN A 181 25.07 15.26 6.19
N ARG A 182 26.33 15.15 6.62
CA ARG A 182 27.07 13.88 6.66
C ARG A 182 26.42 12.83 7.59
N ASN A 183 25.81 13.28 8.67
CA ASN A 183 25.16 12.45 9.69
C ASN A 183 23.64 12.25 9.42
N ARG A 184 23.13 12.74 8.28
CA ARG A 184 21.71 12.67 7.91
C ARG A 184 21.51 12.13 6.50
N ARG A 185 22.30 11.14 6.13
CA ARG A 185 22.26 10.56 4.78
C ARG A 185 21.05 9.64 4.61
N VAL A 186 20.35 9.80 3.49
CA VAL A 186 19.23 8.94 3.11
C VAL A 186 19.72 7.92 2.09
N THR A 187 19.48 6.65 2.34
CA THR A 187 19.91 5.55 1.48
C THR A 187 19.17 5.58 0.15
N VAL A 188 19.91 5.37 -0.95
CA VAL A 188 19.35 5.21 -2.30
C VAL A 188 19.26 3.73 -2.61
N PRO A 189 18.07 3.17 -2.81
CA PRO A 189 17.91 1.76 -3.15
C PRO A 189 18.41 1.45 -4.56
N GLU A 190 18.87 0.22 -4.78
CA GLU A 190 19.27 -0.29 -6.09
C GLU A 190 18.06 -0.63 -6.98
N ALA A 191 16.97 -1.10 -6.37
CA ALA A 191 15.71 -1.42 -7.05
C ALA A 191 14.51 -1.23 -6.11
N PHE A 192 13.31 -1.42 -6.65
CA PHE A 192 12.07 -1.42 -5.88
C PHE A 192 11.26 -2.66 -6.20
N TYR A 193 10.64 -3.24 -5.18
CA TYR A 193 9.66 -4.31 -5.33
C TYR A 193 8.23 -3.82 -5.08
N LYS A 194 7.27 -4.52 -5.67
CA LYS A 194 5.86 -4.43 -5.34
C LYS A 194 5.24 -5.81 -5.44
N VAL A 195 4.59 -6.28 -4.38
CA VAL A 195 3.80 -7.51 -4.37
C VAL A 195 2.32 -7.17 -4.24
N VAL A 196 1.49 -7.89 -4.95
CA VAL A 196 0.04 -7.67 -5.01
C VAL A 196 -0.67 -9.00 -4.80
N LEU A 197 -1.63 -9.02 -3.88
CA LEU A 197 -2.50 -10.14 -3.57
C LEU A 197 -3.95 -9.78 -3.87
N ARG A 198 -4.67 -10.67 -4.53
CA ARG A 198 -6.13 -10.71 -4.53
C ARG A 198 -6.60 -11.98 -3.83
N THR A 199 -7.69 -11.88 -3.08
CA THR A 199 -8.26 -12.97 -2.27
C THR A 199 -9.53 -13.55 -2.89
N GLY A 200 -10.16 -14.52 -2.22
CA GLY A 200 -11.40 -15.14 -2.63
C GLY A 200 -11.22 -16.34 -3.57
N LYS A 201 -12.27 -16.67 -4.34
CA LYS A 201 -12.32 -17.88 -5.19
C LYS A 201 -11.18 -17.96 -6.21
N ASN A 202 -10.73 -16.80 -6.69
CA ASN A 202 -9.64 -16.67 -7.66
C ASN A 202 -8.42 -16.03 -7.01
N ALA A 203 -8.07 -16.45 -5.79
CA ALA A 203 -6.88 -15.94 -5.10
C ALA A 203 -5.63 -16.10 -5.96
N ALA A 204 -4.84 -15.03 -6.06
CA ALA A 204 -3.56 -15.01 -6.76
C ALA A 204 -2.65 -13.94 -6.19
N ALA A 205 -1.34 -14.17 -6.26
CA ALA A 205 -0.33 -13.21 -5.90
C ALA A 205 0.64 -12.99 -7.07
N ILE A 206 1.22 -11.80 -7.17
CA ILE A 206 2.19 -11.45 -8.20
C ILE A 206 3.15 -10.40 -7.65
N GLY A 207 4.41 -10.51 -8.06
CA GLY A 207 5.45 -9.57 -7.70
C GLY A 207 6.05 -8.86 -8.90
N PHE A 208 6.70 -7.73 -8.65
CA PHE A 208 7.43 -6.93 -9.64
C PHE A 208 8.71 -6.39 -9.00
N ILE A 209 9.79 -6.36 -9.78
CA ILE A 209 11.04 -5.68 -9.42
C ILE A 209 11.44 -4.75 -10.56
N TYR A 210 11.68 -3.48 -10.23
CA TYR A 210 12.19 -2.46 -11.14
C TYR A 210 13.50 -1.88 -10.63
N GLU A 211 14.50 -1.82 -11.51
CA GLU A 211 15.81 -1.22 -11.20
C GLU A 211 15.70 0.29 -11.05
N ASN A 212 16.39 0.86 -10.05
CA ASN A 212 16.38 2.30 -9.76
C ASN A 212 17.41 3.08 -10.61
N ASN A 213 17.51 2.77 -11.88
CA ASN A 213 18.54 3.34 -12.77
C ASN A 213 18.01 4.19 -13.94
N GLY A 214 16.70 4.28 -14.09
CA GLY A 214 16.05 5.08 -15.14
C GLY A 214 16.07 4.45 -16.54
N SER A 215 16.49 3.21 -16.69
CA SER A 215 16.26 2.42 -17.89
C SER A 215 14.80 1.94 -17.90
N SER A 216 14.14 2.01 -19.06
CA SER A 216 12.79 1.43 -19.20
C SER A 216 12.87 -0.09 -19.12
N GLN A 217 11.99 -0.67 -18.35
CA GLN A 217 11.88 -2.12 -18.15
C GLN A 217 10.44 -2.54 -18.47
N PRO A 218 10.21 -3.28 -19.57
CA PRO A 218 8.86 -3.75 -19.87
C PRO A 218 8.27 -4.53 -18.69
N MET A 219 6.99 -4.31 -18.40
CA MET A 219 6.31 -4.87 -17.23
C MET A 219 6.48 -6.40 -17.15
N LYS A 220 6.38 -7.12 -18.28
CA LYS A 220 6.61 -8.57 -18.34
C LYS A 220 8.00 -8.99 -17.86
N ALA A 221 9.02 -8.18 -18.10
CA ALA A 221 10.38 -8.42 -17.65
C ALA A 221 10.58 -8.11 -16.16
N ALA A 222 9.70 -7.28 -15.59
CA ALA A 222 9.70 -6.95 -14.16
C ALA A 222 8.97 -7.99 -13.29
N VAL A 223 8.10 -8.84 -13.88
CA VAL A 223 7.31 -9.84 -13.14
C VAL A 223 8.20 -10.83 -12.39
N ARG A 224 7.84 -11.09 -11.15
CA ARG A 224 8.47 -12.04 -10.21
C ARG A 224 7.38 -12.80 -9.44
N SER A 225 7.73 -13.92 -8.86
CA SER A 225 6.92 -14.54 -7.82
C SER A 225 7.09 -13.79 -6.50
N VAL A 226 6.14 -13.94 -5.58
CA VAL A 226 6.26 -13.38 -4.23
C VAL A 226 7.44 -14.03 -3.52
N ASP A 227 7.57 -15.37 -3.56
CA ASP A 227 8.69 -16.13 -3.02
C ASP A 227 10.07 -15.63 -3.48
N GLU A 228 10.18 -15.20 -4.75
CA GLU A 228 11.44 -14.64 -5.26
C GLU A 228 11.79 -13.31 -4.58
N ILE A 229 10.78 -12.47 -4.34
CA ILE A 229 10.96 -11.18 -3.66
C ILE A 229 11.26 -11.39 -2.18
N GLU A 230 10.61 -12.34 -1.53
CA GLU A 230 10.88 -12.72 -0.14
C GLU A 230 12.33 -13.18 0.04
N ARG A 231 12.82 -14.04 -0.83
CA ARG A 231 14.24 -14.46 -0.81
C ARG A 231 15.22 -13.29 -0.97
N GLN A 232 14.84 -12.23 -1.74
CA GLN A 232 15.70 -11.07 -1.93
C GLN A 232 15.64 -10.08 -0.78
N THR A 233 14.48 -9.95 -0.12
CA THR A 233 14.26 -8.98 0.96
C THR A 233 14.53 -9.56 2.35
N GLY A 234 14.29 -10.87 2.51
CA GLY A 234 14.22 -11.55 3.80
C GLY A 234 12.93 -11.24 4.55
N PHE A 235 11.90 -10.77 3.86
CA PHE A 235 10.58 -10.48 4.44
C PHE A 235 9.62 -11.64 4.16
N ASP A 236 8.55 -11.72 4.94
CA ASP A 236 7.46 -12.68 4.79
C ASP A 236 6.18 -11.84 4.59
N PHE A 237 5.65 -11.90 3.35
CA PHE A 237 4.47 -11.17 2.95
C PHE A 237 3.23 -12.06 3.08
N PHE A 238 2.06 -11.45 3.31
CA PHE A 238 0.77 -12.14 3.34
C PHE A 238 0.69 -13.36 4.25
N HIS A 239 1.59 -13.49 5.21
CA HIS A 239 1.73 -14.61 6.17
C HIS A 239 0.46 -14.94 6.98
N ALA A 240 -0.60 -14.17 6.84
CA ALA A 240 -1.91 -14.44 7.43
C ALA A 240 -2.80 -15.31 6.52
N LEU A 241 -2.32 -15.67 5.32
CA LEU A 241 -2.98 -16.66 4.48
C LEU A 241 -2.82 -18.06 5.11
N PRO A 242 -3.79 -18.98 4.87
CA PRO A 242 -3.55 -20.38 5.14
C PRO A 242 -2.37 -20.91 4.31
N ASP A 243 -1.48 -21.70 4.91
CA ASP A 243 -0.24 -22.21 4.30
C ASP A 243 -0.47 -22.88 2.92
N ASP A 244 -1.60 -23.61 2.76
CA ASP A 244 -1.94 -24.27 1.49
C ASP A 244 -2.31 -23.26 0.39
N VAL A 245 -2.88 -22.11 0.76
CA VAL A 245 -3.19 -21.02 -0.18
C VAL A 245 -1.92 -20.28 -0.54
N GLU A 246 -1.13 -19.88 0.46
CA GLU A 246 0.15 -19.19 0.32
C GLU A 246 1.08 -19.96 -0.63
N ASN A 247 1.43 -21.20 -0.29
CA ASN A 247 2.27 -22.09 -1.11
C ASN A 247 1.78 -22.27 -2.56
N ARG A 248 0.45 -22.18 -2.78
CA ARG A 248 -0.13 -22.36 -4.12
C ARG A 248 0.02 -21.12 -4.99
N ILE A 249 -0.02 -19.91 -4.41
CA ILE A 249 -0.11 -18.66 -5.18
C ILE A 249 1.19 -17.86 -5.21
N GLU A 250 2.04 -17.94 -4.19
CA GLU A 250 3.22 -17.10 -4.07
C GLU A 250 4.40 -17.56 -4.94
N GLY A 251 4.50 -18.85 -5.21
CA GLY A 251 5.47 -19.39 -6.16
C GLY A 251 5.20 -19.06 -7.64
N LYS A 252 4.07 -18.44 -7.96
CA LYS A 252 3.64 -18.13 -9.34
C LYS A 252 3.97 -16.70 -9.75
N ALA A 253 4.26 -16.51 -11.03
CA ALA A 253 4.59 -15.21 -11.63
C ALA A 253 3.88 -15.06 -12.98
N ASN A 254 2.53 -15.09 -12.99
CA ASN A 254 1.74 -15.07 -14.22
C ASN A 254 0.89 -13.81 -14.34
N LEU A 255 1.37 -12.83 -15.13
CA LEU A 255 0.65 -11.57 -15.37
C LEU A 255 -0.66 -11.77 -16.17
N SER A 256 -0.79 -12.84 -16.96
CA SER A 256 -2.00 -13.06 -17.77
C SER A 256 -3.24 -13.50 -16.96
N GLU A 257 -3.03 -13.86 -15.70
CA GLU A 257 -4.13 -14.19 -14.78
C GLU A 257 -4.79 -12.95 -14.15
N TRP A 258 -4.24 -11.76 -14.40
CA TRP A 258 -4.65 -10.50 -13.75
C TRP A 258 -5.43 -9.53 -14.70
#